data_5adce190bbcad6da43252b1ccf242fba
#
_entry.id   5adce190bbcad6da43252b1ccf242fba
#
_cell.length_a   1.000
_cell.length_b   1.000
_cell.length_c   1.000
_cell.angle_alpha   90.00
_cell.angle_beta   90.00
_cell.angle_gamma   90.00
#
_symmetry.space_group_name_H-M   'P 1'
#
loop_
_entity.id
_entity.type
_entity.pdbx_description
1 polymer ?
#
loop_
_entity_poly.entity_id
_entity_poly.type
_entity_poly.pdbx_seq_one_letter_code
_entity_poly.pdbx_strand_id
1 'polypeptide(L)'
;MSSFHEILKNMTFMLALTMVMVSISAQAAVVPESVQTLKLRAGWNLVTLTKPLESMPSNVSKFLKLNPIRIDDNMRSYVVCTPEDIKAGIGYWVFSETKQTLELALDVTNTSFQPTLKQGWNLVGMTEGATWSSVASDIWAWQNGCFKRIEKKDLQTGLAYWALLP
;
A
#
# COMPACT_ATOMS: atom_id res chain seq x y z
N MET A 1 9.23 75.86 -8.15
CA MET A 1 9.93 74.68 -8.78
C MET A 1 10.28 73.61 -7.74
N SER A 2 9.42 73.30 -6.82
CA SER A 2 9.71 72.37 -5.73
C SER A 2 8.80 71.10 -5.72
N SER A 3 7.85 71.02 -6.65
CA SER A 3 6.82 69.98 -6.60
C SER A 3 7.17 68.70 -7.37
N PHE A 4 8.09 68.75 -8.30
CA PHE A 4 8.40 67.59 -9.16
C PHE A 4 9.35 66.58 -8.55
N HIS A 5 10.19 67.02 -7.59
CA HIS A 5 11.19 66.17 -6.91
C HIS A 5 10.56 65.29 -5.81
N GLU A 6 9.49 65.77 -5.19
CA GLU A 6 8.75 65.02 -4.15
C GLU A 6 7.91 63.88 -4.78
N ILE A 7 7.34 64.13 -5.97
CA ILE A 7 6.55 63.11 -6.67
C ILE A 7 7.43 61.94 -7.15
N LEU A 8 8.65 62.23 -7.59
CA LEU A 8 9.58 61.16 -8.05
C LEU A 8 10.06 60.29 -6.89
N LYS A 9 10.30 60.88 -5.70
CA LYS A 9 10.72 60.09 -4.51
C LYS A 9 9.62 59.14 -4.03
N ASN A 10 8.36 59.61 -4.05
CA ASN A 10 7.23 58.81 -3.64
C ASN A 10 6.89 57.69 -4.66
N MET A 11 7.10 57.91 -5.95
CA MET A 11 6.97 56.87 -6.97
C MET A 11 8.05 55.77 -6.87
N THR A 12 9.29 56.15 -6.55
CA THR A 12 10.36 55.18 -6.38
C THR A 12 10.17 54.33 -5.10
N PHE A 13 9.56 54.90 -4.07
CA PHE A 13 9.25 54.16 -2.82
C PHE A 13 8.05 53.22 -2.98
N MET A 14 7.07 53.57 -3.79
CA MET A 14 5.94 52.68 -4.11
C MET A 14 6.32 51.52 -5.04
N LEU A 15 7.27 51.73 -5.95
CA LEU A 15 7.75 50.64 -6.84
C LEU A 15 8.62 49.62 -6.10
N ALA A 16 9.26 50.01 -4.99
CA ALA A 16 10.05 49.10 -4.16
C ALA A 16 9.20 48.24 -3.21
N LEU A 17 7.94 48.63 -2.94
CA LEU A 17 7.07 47.93 -2.01
C LEU A 17 6.19 46.86 -2.70
N THR A 18 6.13 46.84 -4.02
CA THR A 18 5.32 45.87 -4.77
C THR A 18 6.10 44.65 -5.27
N MET A 19 7.40 44.52 -4.98
CA MET A 19 8.22 43.37 -5.38
C MET A 19 8.54 42.38 -4.25
N VAL A 20 7.91 42.49 -3.09
CA VAL A 20 7.87 41.40 -2.10
C VAL A 20 6.55 40.65 -2.29
N MET A 21 6.26 40.19 -3.48
CA MET A 21 5.37 39.10 -3.69
C MET A 21 6.11 37.84 -3.30
N VAL A 22 5.89 37.48 -2.07
CA VAL A 22 6.14 36.22 -1.46
C VAL A 22 5.84 35.13 -2.47
N SER A 23 6.90 34.52 -3.01
CA SER A 23 6.80 33.17 -3.57
C SER A 23 6.51 32.26 -2.39
N ILE A 24 5.28 32.14 -1.99
CA ILE A 24 4.82 31.01 -1.21
C ILE A 24 4.91 29.86 -2.20
N SER A 25 6.07 29.25 -2.26
CA SER A 25 6.22 27.91 -2.76
C SER A 25 5.24 27.10 -1.91
N ALA A 26 4.13 26.69 -2.48
CA ALA A 26 3.31 25.65 -1.91
C ALA A 26 4.24 24.45 -1.80
N GLN A 27 4.88 24.33 -0.65
CA GLN A 27 5.60 23.11 -0.27
C GLN A 27 4.50 22.07 -0.24
N ALA A 28 4.41 21.25 -1.29
CA ALA A 28 3.55 20.09 -1.28
C ALA A 28 3.86 19.38 0.03
N ALA A 29 2.86 19.25 0.89
CA ALA A 29 3.01 18.52 2.13
C ALA A 29 3.58 17.17 1.74
N VAL A 30 4.79 16.86 2.22
CA VAL A 30 5.40 15.54 2.04
C VAL A 30 4.51 14.60 2.84
N VAL A 31 3.59 13.93 2.14
CA VAL A 31 2.79 12.87 2.74
C VAL A 31 3.80 11.81 3.19
N PRO A 32 3.80 11.42 4.46
CA PRO A 32 4.75 10.42 4.93
C PRO A 32 4.54 9.13 4.12
N GLU A 33 5.52 8.79 3.34
CA GLU A 33 5.55 7.56 2.57
C GLU A 33 5.78 6.40 3.56
N SER A 34 4.87 5.44 3.59
CA SER A 34 5.07 4.21 4.32
C SER A 34 5.57 3.16 3.35
N VAL A 35 6.64 2.48 3.71
CA VAL A 35 7.25 1.44 2.87
C VAL A 35 6.98 0.08 3.49
N GLN A 36 6.39 -0.82 2.71
CA GLN A 36 6.31 -2.23 3.07
C GLN A 36 7.45 -3.02 2.45
N THR A 37 8.17 -3.75 3.28
CA THR A 37 9.24 -4.64 2.84
C THR A 37 8.72 -6.08 2.75
N LEU A 38 8.68 -6.64 1.55
CA LEU A 38 8.37 -8.05 1.30
C LEU A 38 9.68 -8.84 1.22
N LYS A 39 9.90 -9.74 2.19
CA LYS A 39 11.06 -10.66 2.20
C LYS A 39 10.64 -11.98 1.55
N LEU A 40 11.01 -12.18 0.30
CA LEU A 40 10.68 -13.37 -0.47
C LEU A 40 11.78 -14.45 -0.34
N ARG A 41 11.37 -15.68 -0.20
CA ARG A 41 12.23 -16.87 -0.30
C ARG A 41 12.20 -17.39 -1.74
N ALA A 42 13.19 -18.17 -2.13
CA ALA A 42 13.11 -18.96 -3.36
C ALA A 42 11.90 -19.90 -3.30
N GLY A 43 11.16 -19.99 -4.41
CA GLY A 43 9.91 -20.74 -4.50
C GLY A 43 8.67 -19.89 -4.22
N TRP A 44 7.58 -20.55 -3.85
CA TRP A 44 6.29 -19.92 -3.58
C TRP A 44 6.26 -19.20 -2.24
N ASN A 45 5.73 -17.98 -2.27
CA ASN A 45 5.50 -17.14 -1.10
C ASN A 45 4.02 -16.72 -1.08
N LEU A 46 3.46 -16.68 0.12
CA LEU A 46 2.12 -16.16 0.35
C LEU A 46 2.24 -14.81 1.06
N VAL A 47 1.87 -13.73 0.38
CA VAL A 47 2.09 -12.35 0.82
C VAL A 47 0.79 -11.55 0.78
N THR A 48 0.77 -10.41 1.46
CA THR A 48 -0.29 -9.41 1.35
C THR A 48 0.30 -8.00 1.35
N LEU A 49 -0.48 -7.05 0.87
CA LEU A 49 -0.23 -5.63 1.06
C LEU A 49 -0.99 -5.15 2.30
N THR A 50 -0.32 -4.42 3.18
CA THR A 50 -0.93 -3.91 4.41
C THR A 50 -1.79 -2.68 4.18
N LYS A 51 -1.49 -1.94 3.11
CA LYS A 51 -2.25 -0.79 2.60
C LYS A 51 -2.24 -0.83 1.07
N PRO A 52 -3.10 -0.07 0.39
CA PRO A 52 -3.01 0.07 -1.05
C PRO A 52 -1.62 0.52 -1.50
N LEU A 53 -1.18 0.10 -2.66
CA LEU A 53 0.02 0.67 -3.26
C LEU A 53 -0.27 2.12 -3.63
N GLU A 54 0.69 2.98 -3.38
CA GLU A 54 0.64 4.32 -3.90
C GLU A 54 0.42 4.26 -5.42
N SER A 55 -0.45 5.12 -5.95
CA SER A 55 -0.89 5.12 -7.36
C SER A 55 0.24 5.38 -8.36
N MET A 56 1.50 5.29 -7.94
CA MET A 56 2.65 5.33 -8.83
C MET A 56 2.75 4.05 -9.66
N PRO A 57 2.70 4.16 -10.99
CA PRO A 57 2.80 2.99 -11.88
C PRO A 57 4.01 2.11 -11.60
N SER A 58 5.10 2.69 -11.07
CA SER A 58 6.34 1.98 -10.73
C SER A 58 6.17 0.96 -9.60
N ASN A 59 5.38 1.26 -8.55
CA ASN A 59 5.19 0.34 -7.42
C ASN A 59 4.29 -0.83 -7.80
N VAL A 60 3.20 -0.55 -8.50
CA VAL A 60 2.32 -1.58 -9.05
C VAL A 60 3.12 -2.48 -10.01
N SER A 61 3.91 -1.90 -10.90
CA SER A 61 4.76 -2.65 -11.84
C SER A 61 5.80 -3.52 -11.14
N LYS A 62 6.41 -3.04 -10.05
CA LYS A 62 7.36 -3.86 -9.26
C LYS A 62 6.68 -5.12 -8.71
N PHE A 63 5.48 -4.98 -8.15
CA PHE A 63 4.75 -6.12 -7.61
C PHE A 63 4.26 -7.05 -8.72
N LEU A 64 3.73 -6.51 -9.83
CA LEU A 64 3.25 -7.31 -10.97
C LEU A 64 4.36 -8.12 -11.66
N LYS A 65 5.63 -7.68 -11.60
CA LYS A 65 6.77 -8.47 -12.10
C LYS A 65 6.94 -9.81 -11.40
N LEU A 66 6.36 -9.98 -10.21
CA LEU A 66 6.33 -11.26 -9.49
C LEU A 66 5.23 -12.19 -10.02
N ASN A 67 4.47 -11.80 -11.05
CA ASN A 67 3.31 -12.52 -11.56
C ASN A 67 2.38 -12.99 -10.43
N PRO A 68 1.90 -12.06 -9.56
CA PRO A 68 1.08 -12.45 -8.44
C PRO A 68 -0.21 -13.12 -8.92
N ILE A 69 -0.59 -14.19 -8.23
CA ILE A 69 -1.88 -14.84 -8.44
C ILE A 69 -2.73 -14.72 -7.18
N ARG A 70 -4.01 -14.51 -7.35
CA ARG A 70 -5.01 -14.51 -6.30
C ARG A 70 -6.08 -15.56 -6.57
N ILE A 71 -6.86 -15.87 -5.57
CA ILE A 71 -8.06 -16.67 -5.80
C ILE A 71 -9.13 -15.77 -6.43
N ASP A 72 -9.92 -16.32 -7.36
CA ASP A 72 -11.02 -15.57 -7.97
C ASP A 72 -12.14 -15.29 -6.96
N ASP A 73 -13.04 -14.36 -7.31
CA ASP A 73 -14.13 -13.95 -6.43
C ASP A 73 -15.15 -15.05 -6.13
N ASN A 74 -15.13 -16.14 -6.92
CA ASN A 74 -15.97 -17.32 -6.71
C ASN A 74 -15.27 -18.42 -5.91
N MET A 75 -14.03 -18.21 -5.48
CA MET A 75 -13.20 -19.18 -4.74
C MET A 75 -12.97 -20.50 -5.47
N ARG A 76 -12.96 -20.48 -6.82
CA ARG A 76 -12.90 -21.69 -7.66
C ARG A 76 -11.58 -21.87 -8.38
N SER A 77 -10.88 -20.76 -8.68
CA SER A 77 -9.66 -20.80 -9.47
C SER A 77 -8.66 -19.74 -9.03
N TYR A 78 -7.40 -19.96 -9.36
CA TYR A 78 -6.37 -18.95 -9.24
C TYR A 78 -6.29 -18.15 -10.54
N VAL A 79 -6.17 -16.83 -10.42
CA VAL A 79 -6.07 -15.91 -11.54
C VAL A 79 -4.82 -15.05 -11.41
N VAL A 80 -4.18 -14.78 -12.54
CA VAL A 80 -3.06 -13.81 -12.57
C VAL A 80 -3.62 -12.42 -12.38
N CYS A 81 -2.98 -11.65 -11.50
CA CYS A 81 -3.46 -10.32 -11.16
C CYS A 81 -3.15 -9.29 -12.24
N THR A 82 -4.12 -8.43 -12.51
CA THR A 82 -3.96 -7.16 -13.22
C THR A 82 -3.69 -6.03 -12.21
N PRO A 83 -3.35 -4.80 -12.64
CA PRO A 83 -3.19 -3.66 -11.72
C PRO A 83 -4.40 -3.43 -10.81
N GLU A 84 -5.61 -3.62 -11.33
CA GLU A 84 -6.88 -3.40 -10.63
C GLU A 84 -7.14 -4.45 -9.54
N ASP A 85 -6.50 -5.61 -9.66
CA ASP A 85 -6.60 -6.71 -8.69
C ASP A 85 -5.71 -6.49 -7.46
N ILE A 86 -4.77 -5.55 -7.52
CA ILE A 86 -3.80 -5.32 -6.45
C ILE A 86 -4.43 -4.46 -5.35
N LYS A 87 -4.85 -5.10 -4.27
CA LYS A 87 -5.56 -4.49 -3.13
C LYS A 87 -4.92 -4.91 -1.81
N ALA A 88 -5.02 -4.05 -0.80
CA ALA A 88 -4.61 -4.39 0.56
C ALA A 88 -5.49 -5.51 1.15
N GLY A 89 -4.97 -6.27 2.09
CA GLY A 89 -5.75 -7.28 2.84
C GLY A 89 -6.15 -8.53 2.05
N ILE A 90 -5.77 -8.63 0.77
CA ILE A 90 -5.93 -9.85 -0.03
C ILE A 90 -4.64 -10.66 0.04
N GLY A 91 -4.75 -11.97 0.06
CA GLY A 91 -3.60 -12.87 -0.06
C GLY A 91 -3.21 -13.10 -1.52
N TYR A 92 -1.92 -13.00 -1.79
CA TYR A 92 -1.33 -13.23 -3.12
C TYR A 92 -0.27 -14.32 -3.03
N TRP A 93 -0.32 -15.24 -3.97
CA TRP A 93 0.79 -16.13 -4.24
C TRP A 93 1.75 -15.46 -5.20
N VAL A 94 3.02 -15.42 -4.85
CA VAL A 94 4.09 -14.95 -5.71
C VAL A 94 5.20 -15.98 -5.75
N PHE A 95 5.75 -16.20 -6.94
CA PHE A 95 6.91 -17.07 -7.11
C PHE A 95 8.17 -16.23 -7.22
N SER A 96 9.20 -16.61 -6.52
CA SER A 96 10.53 -15.99 -6.60
C SER A 96 11.58 -17.03 -6.90
N GLU A 97 12.39 -16.81 -7.93
CA GLU A 97 13.47 -17.73 -8.30
C GLU A 97 14.57 -17.77 -7.23
N THR A 98 14.79 -16.64 -6.58
CA THR A 98 15.84 -16.47 -5.58
C THR A 98 15.28 -15.79 -4.33
N LYS A 99 16.04 -15.87 -3.22
CA LYS A 99 15.76 -15.04 -2.05
C LYS A 99 15.98 -13.57 -2.41
N GLN A 100 14.97 -12.74 -2.22
CA GLN A 100 15.04 -11.31 -2.51
C GLN A 100 14.18 -10.49 -1.56
N THR A 101 14.42 -9.20 -1.57
CA THR A 101 13.63 -8.20 -0.84
C THR A 101 13.03 -7.22 -1.83
N LEU A 102 11.73 -6.96 -1.71
CA LEU A 102 11.01 -5.98 -2.51
C LEU A 102 10.46 -4.90 -1.58
N GLU A 103 10.80 -3.65 -1.87
CA GLU A 103 10.27 -2.48 -1.18
C GLU A 103 9.19 -1.82 -2.03
N LEU A 104 8.03 -1.60 -1.42
CA LEU A 104 6.84 -1.05 -2.05
C LEU A 104 6.36 0.15 -1.24
N ALA A 105 6.23 1.30 -1.90
CA ALA A 105 5.62 2.48 -1.30
C ALA A 105 4.10 2.27 -1.20
N LEU A 106 3.54 2.56 -0.04
CA LEU A 106 2.13 2.38 0.29
C LEU A 106 1.42 3.72 0.40
N ASP A 107 0.18 3.76 -0.05
CA ASP A 107 -0.71 4.90 0.16
C ASP A 107 -1.17 4.95 1.63
N VAL A 108 -0.64 5.89 2.39
CA VAL A 108 -0.99 6.09 3.81
C VAL A 108 -2.28 6.86 4.00
N THR A 109 -2.78 7.51 2.97
CA THR A 109 -4.02 8.31 3.04
C THR A 109 -5.26 7.43 2.93
N ASN A 110 -5.14 6.26 2.29
CA ASN A 110 -6.23 5.32 2.09
C ASN A 110 -6.16 4.20 3.15
N THR A 111 -6.95 4.34 4.20
CA THR A 111 -6.88 3.46 5.39
C THR A 111 -7.91 2.34 5.42
N SER A 112 -8.82 2.25 4.45
CA SER A 112 -10.05 1.47 4.66
C SER A 112 -10.37 0.41 3.60
N PHE A 113 -9.38 -0.34 3.13
CA PHE A 113 -9.75 -1.53 2.37
C PHE A 113 -9.96 -2.71 3.32
N GLN A 114 -11.20 -3.22 3.36
CA GLN A 114 -11.52 -4.51 3.98
C GLN A 114 -11.90 -5.49 2.86
N PRO A 115 -11.29 -6.68 2.80
CA PRO A 115 -11.68 -7.67 1.81
C PRO A 115 -13.13 -8.11 2.04
N THR A 116 -13.86 -8.35 0.96
CA THR A 116 -15.17 -9.00 1.06
C THR A 116 -14.96 -10.45 1.42
N LEU A 117 -15.41 -10.82 2.60
CA LEU A 117 -15.28 -12.18 3.14
C LEU A 117 -16.53 -12.99 2.85
N LYS A 118 -16.35 -14.29 2.64
CA LYS A 118 -17.42 -15.26 2.40
C LYS A 118 -17.38 -16.33 3.48
N GLN A 119 -18.51 -17.00 3.69
CA GLN A 119 -18.54 -18.23 4.46
C GLN A 119 -17.60 -19.27 3.83
N GLY A 120 -16.88 -20.01 4.66
CA GLY A 120 -15.91 -21.01 4.22
C GLY A 120 -14.49 -20.43 4.16
N TRP A 121 -13.64 -21.03 3.31
CA TRP A 121 -12.23 -20.65 3.20
C TRP A 121 -12.04 -19.34 2.43
N ASN A 122 -11.22 -18.46 2.98
CA ASN A 122 -10.82 -17.18 2.39
C ASN A 122 -9.30 -17.06 2.40
N LEU A 123 -8.73 -16.53 1.33
CA LEU A 123 -7.31 -16.18 1.25
C LEU A 123 -7.16 -14.70 1.57
N VAL A 124 -6.74 -14.38 2.78
CA VAL A 124 -6.77 -13.02 3.35
C VAL A 124 -5.42 -12.58 3.87
N GLY A 125 -5.19 -11.28 3.85
CA GLY A 125 -4.02 -10.65 4.44
C GLY A 125 -4.29 -10.13 5.85
N MET A 126 -3.28 -10.20 6.71
CA MET A 126 -3.33 -9.55 8.01
C MET A 126 -2.86 -8.11 7.86
N THR A 127 -3.80 -7.18 7.99
CA THR A 127 -3.58 -5.74 7.99
C THR A 127 -3.86 -5.18 9.37
N GLU A 128 -3.44 -3.95 9.62
CA GLU A 128 -3.85 -3.24 10.82
C GLU A 128 -5.38 -3.09 10.85
N GLY A 129 -6.01 -3.42 11.98
CA GLY A 129 -7.47 -3.39 12.12
C GLY A 129 -8.25 -4.48 11.38
N ALA A 130 -7.59 -5.53 10.87
CA ALA A 130 -8.26 -6.65 10.22
C ALA A 130 -9.22 -7.37 11.18
N THR A 131 -10.52 -7.37 10.84
CA THR A 131 -11.58 -7.94 11.70
C THR A 131 -11.80 -9.43 11.50
N TRP A 132 -11.38 -9.99 10.34
CA TRP A 132 -11.58 -11.40 10.01
C TRP A 132 -10.95 -12.36 11.02
N SER A 133 -9.83 -11.95 11.63
CA SER A 133 -9.11 -12.78 12.60
C SER A 133 -9.93 -13.09 13.85
N SER A 134 -10.85 -12.22 14.24
CA SER A 134 -11.72 -12.45 15.42
C SER A 134 -12.76 -13.53 15.18
N VAL A 135 -13.27 -13.63 13.96
CA VAL A 135 -14.37 -14.55 13.59
C VAL A 135 -13.90 -15.87 12.97
N ALA A 136 -12.67 -15.93 12.45
CA ALA A 136 -12.14 -17.16 11.86
C ALA A 136 -12.13 -18.31 12.86
N SER A 137 -12.65 -19.46 12.45
CA SER A 137 -12.65 -20.71 13.24
C SER A 137 -11.39 -21.53 13.05
N ASP A 138 -10.72 -21.38 11.91
CA ASP A 138 -9.46 -22.06 11.61
C ASP A 138 -8.58 -21.17 10.75
N ILE A 139 -7.24 -21.24 10.96
CA ILE A 139 -6.28 -20.36 10.27
C ILE A 139 -5.03 -21.18 9.90
N TRP A 140 -4.61 -21.04 8.64
CA TRP A 140 -3.45 -21.73 8.09
C TRP A 140 -2.50 -20.75 7.44
N ALA A 141 -1.21 -20.87 7.79
CA ALA A 141 -0.13 -20.09 7.21
C ALA A 141 0.69 -20.95 6.25
N TRP A 142 1.26 -20.34 5.22
CA TRP A 142 2.28 -20.97 4.38
C TRP A 142 3.66 -20.76 4.97
N GLN A 143 4.29 -21.84 5.42
CA GLN A 143 5.58 -21.78 6.08
C GLN A 143 6.47 -22.93 5.59
N ASN A 144 7.67 -22.58 5.11
CA ASN A 144 8.68 -23.57 4.68
C ASN A 144 8.16 -24.59 3.64
N GLY A 145 7.35 -24.15 2.68
CA GLY A 145 6.84 -24.99 1.61
C GLY A 145 5.63 -25.86 1.98
N CYS A 146 5.01 -25.64 3.14
CA CYS A 146 3.81 -26.35 3.54
C CYS A 146 2.83 -25.47 4.31
N PHE A 147 1.58 -25.88 4.35
CA PHE A 147 0.56 -25.27 5.21
C PHE A 147 0.71 -25.78 6.64
N LYS A 148 0.62 -24.82 7.58
CA LYS A 148 0.57 -25.10 9.01
C LYS A 148 -0.58 -24.36 9.63
N ARG A 149 -1.34 -25.07 10.47
CA ARG A 149 -2.34 -24.46 11.32
C ARG A 149 -1.65 -23.58 12.36
N ILE A 150 -2.19 -22.37 12.58
CA ILE A 150 -1.65 -21.42 13.54
C ILE A 150 -2.73 -20.90 14.47
N GLU A 151 -2.34 -20.36 15.60
CA GLU A 151 -3.25 -19.71 16.54
C GLU A 151 -3.39 -18.21 16.21
N LYS A 152 -4.52 -17.61 16.62
CA LYS A 152 -4.78 -16.19 16.39
C LYS A 152 -3.70 -15.25 16.95
N LYS A 153 -3.09 -15.64 18.07
CA LYS A 153 -1.99 -14.87 18.71
C LYS A 153 -0.71 -14.81 17.88
N ASP A 154 -0.54 -15.76 16.93
CA ASP A 154 0.65 -15.86 16.06
C ASP A 154 0.47 -15.16 14.73
N LEU A 155 -0.66 -14.48 14.52
CA LEU A 155 -0.91 -13.69 13.33
C LEU A 155 0.04 -12.49 13.25
N GLN A 156 0.61 -12.25 12.06
CA GLN A 156 1.56 -11.18 11.82
C GLN A 156 1.05 -10.29 10.68
N THR A 157 1.05 -8.99 10.93
CA THR A 157 0.74 -7.99 9.90
C THR A 157 1.69 -8.12 8.70
N GLY A 158 1.15 -8.02 7.49
CA GLY A 158 1.92 -8.17 6.25
C GLY A 158 2.04 -9.60 5.73
N LEU A 159 1.57 -10.60 6.49
CA LEU A 159 1.46 -11.97 6.01
C LEU A 159 0.02 -12.29 5.59
N ALA A 160 -0.10 -13.26 4.67
CA ALA A 160 -1.40 -13.76 4.25
C ALA A 160 -1.65 -15.18 4.77
N TYR A 161 -2.93 -15.51 4.87
CA TYR A 161 -3.43 -16.71 5.52
C TYR A 161 -4.64 -17.28 4.80
N TRP A 162 -4.83 -18.57 4.88
CA TRP A 162 -6.11 -19.19 4.68
C TRP A 162 -6.90 -19.13 5.99
N ALA A 163 -8.07 -18.54 5.97
CA ALA A 163 -8.97 -18.40 7.11
C ALA A 163 -10.34 -19.03 6.81
N LEU A 164 -10.78 -19.93 7.67
CA LEU A 164 -12.12 -20.54 7.62
C LEU A 164 -13.08 -19.65 8.41
N LEU A 165 -14.07 -19.11 7.73
CA LEU A 165 -15.13 -18.30 8.35
C LEU A 165 -16.43 -19.11 8.45
N PRO A 166 -17.19 -18.93 9.57
CA PRO A 166 -18.45 -19.62 9.80
C PRO A 166 -19.55 -19.23 8.81
#